data_0c9e47f77aa9a768c83ad5b8fc8f2e64
#
_entry.id   0c9e47f77aa9a768c83ad5b8fc8f2e64
#
_cell.length_a   1.000
_cell.length_b   1.000
_cell.length_c   1.000
_cell.angle_alpha   90.00
_cell.angle_beta   90.00
_cell.angle_gamma   90.00
#
_symmetry.space_group_name_H-M   'P 1'
#
loop_
_entity.id
_entity.type
_entity.pdbx_description
1 polymer ?
#
loop_
_entity_poly.entity_id
_entity_poly.type
_entity_poly.pdbx_seq_one_letter_code
_entity_poly.pdbx_strand_id
1 'polypeptide(L)'
;KSFNKNNEPRLKGNSIINDDESTEITKGIFTTCKRRDGCPPWQLSAEKIEHDKKNKVINYKNALLKVYDVPVMYFPKFFHPDPTVKRRSGFLIPTIKNSPSSDNYLNIPYFFAIAGNKDATFLVNQHFLQILNYLQVSN
;
A
#
# COMPACT_ATOMS: atom_id res chain seq x y z
N LYS A 1 16.58 3.93 12.90
CA LYS A 1 15.68 4.81 12.12
C LYS A 1 14.34 4.82 12.85
N SER A 2 13.98 5.98 13.40
CA SER A 2 12.75 6.19 14.15
C SER A 2 11.56 5.90 13.24
N PHE A 3 10.80 4.85 13.52
CA PHE A 3 9.46 4.68 12.99
C PHE A 3 8.62 5.84 13.52
N ASN A 4 8.16 6.67 12.62
CA ASN A 4 7.31 7.80 12.97
C ASN A 4 6.02 7.26 13.59
N LYS A 5 5.84 7.47 14.87
CA LYS A 5 4.79 6.91 15.75
C LYS A 5 3.35 7.31 15.35
N ASN A 6 3.22 8.07 14.25
CA ASN A 6 1.97 8.71 13.84
C ASN A 6 1.25 8.02 12.66
N ASN A 7 1.86 7.01 12.03
CA ASN A 7 1.25 6.29 10.90
C ASN A 7 0.84 4.87 11.33
N GLU A 8 -0.29 4.77 12.01
CA GLU A 8 -0.86 3.46 12.35
C GLU A 8 -1.64 2.89 11.15
N PRO A 9 -1.39 1.63 10.77
CA PRO A 9 -2.15 0.97 9.72
C PRO A 9 -3.62 0.86 10.13
N ARG A 10 -4.51 1.21 9.20
CA ARG A 10 -5.96 1.12 9.39
C ARG A 10 -6.56 0.25 8.31
N LEU A 11 -7.38 -0.68 8.72
CA LEU A 11 -8.12 -1.57 7.86
C LEU A 11 -9.60 -1.43 8.16
N LYS A 12 -10.40 -1.17 7.13
CA LYS A 12 -11.86 -1.08 7.19
C LYS A 12 -12.46 -1.97 6.12
N GLY A 13 -13.65 -2.49 6.34
CA GLY A 13 -14.37 -3.30 5.37
C GLY A 13 -15.86 -3.38 5.68
N ASN A 14 -16.64 -3.85 4.69
CA ASN A 14 -18.10 -3.99 4.84
C ASN A 14 -18.48 -5.24 5.65
N SER A 15 -17.73 -6.33 5.48
CA SER A 15 -17.88 -7.53 6.30
C SER A 15 -16.52 -8.05 6.71
N ILE A 16 -16.43 -8.55 7.92
CA ILE A 16 -15.22 -9.12 8.50
C ILE A 16 -15.57 -10.52 9.00
N ILE A 17 -14.93 -11.51 8.41
CA ILE A 17 -14.96 -12.90 8.87
C ILE A 17 -13.63 -13.17 9.51
N ASN A 18 -13.65 -13.49 10.79
CA ASN A 18 -12.46 -13.76 11.56
C ASN A 18 -12.45 -15.20 12.01
N ASP A 19 -11.42 -15.94 11.60
CA ASP A 19 -11.13 -17.30 12.01
C ASP A 19 -9.79 -17.34 12.75
N ASP A 20 -9.47 -18.46 13.40
CA ASP A 20 -8.21 -18.60 14.15
C ASP A 20 -6.98 -18.45 13.25
N GLU A 21 -7.04 -18.90 12.01
CA GLU A 21 -5.92 -18.88 11.07
C GLU A 21 -5.93 -17.68 10.12
N SER A 22 -7.10 -17.08 9.85
CA SER A 22 -7.22 -15.98 8.89
C SER A 22 -8.29 -14.96 9.27
N THR A 23 -8.15 -13.74 8.74
CA THR A 23 -9.18 -12.72 8.77
C THR A 23 -9.48 -12.29 7.35
N GLU A 24 -10.70 -12.48 6.91
CA GLU A 24 -11.18 -12.08 5.60
C GLU A 24 -12.04 -10.82 5.69
N ILE A 25 -11.76 -9.85 4.83
CA ILE A 25 -12.49 -8.58 4.77
C ILE A 25 -12.95 -8.35 3.34
N THR A 26 -14.26 -8.22 3.17
CA THR A 26 -14.87 -7.91 1.88
C THR A 26 -14.98 -6.40 1.70
N LYS A 27 -14.67 -5.91 0.49
CA LYS A 27 -14.61 -4.48 0.14
C LYS A 27 -13.78 -3.69 1.14
N GLY A 28 -12.55 -4.18 1.36
CA GLY A 28 -11.64 -3.62 2.33
C GLY A 28 -10.90 -2.39 1.83
N ILE A 29 -10.56 -1.50 2.75
CA ILE A 29 -9.72 -0.32 2.52
C ILE A 29 -8.60 -0.34 3.53
N PHE A 30 -7.37 -0.31 3.04
CA PHE A 30 -6.16 -0.20 3.84
C PHE A 30 -5.49 1.15 3.61
N THR A 31 -5.10 1.82 4.68
CA THR A 31 -4.29 3.05 4.65
C THR A 31 -3.49 3.21 5.93
N THR A 32 -2.34 3.87 5.83
CA THR A 32 -1.53 4.26 6.99
C THR A 32 -1.54 5.77 7.25
N CYS A 33 -2.21 6.52 6.38
CA CYS A 33 -2.25 7.97 6.42
C CYS A 33 -3.45 8.50 7.21
N LYS A 34 -3.20 9.46 8.10
CA LYS A 34 -4.26 10.23 8.77
C LYS A 34 -4.55 11.49 7.97
N ARG A 35 -5.82 11.76 7.65
CA ARG A 35 -6.25 12.96 6.90
C ARG A 35 -5.83 14.30 7.54
N ARG A 36 -5.49 14.31 8.84
CA ARG A 36 -5.19 15.53 9.61
C ARG A 36 -3.72 15.97 9.58
N ASP A 37 -2.80 15.10 9.15
CA ASP A 37 -1.37 15.31 9.41
C ASP A 37 -0.59 15.75 8.16
N GLY A 38 -1.24 16.37 7.17
CA GLY A 38 -0.57 16.82 5.95
C GLY A 38 -0.02 15.68 5.07
N CYS A 39 -0.29 14.44 5.44
CA CYS A 39 0.03 13.28 4.64
C CYS A 39 -0.92 13.21 3.46
N PRO A 40 -0.43 13.06 2.22
CA PRO A 40 -1.31 12.90 1.07
C PRO A 40 -2.21 11.68 1.30
N PRO A 41 -3.53 11.82 1.21
CA PRO A 41 -4.44 10.73 1.46
C PRO A 41 -4.31 9.68 0.37
N TRP A 42 -3.68 8.57 0.71
CA TRP A 42 -3.66 7.38 -0.13
C TRP A 42 -4.41 6.24 0.54
N GLN A 43 -4.99 5.41 -0.27
CA GLN A 43 -5.68 4.20 0.19
C GLN A 43 -5.55 3.08 -0.84
N LEU A 44 -5.42 1.86 -0.34
CA LEU A 44 -5.52 0.64 -1.12
C LEU A 44 -6.89 0.05 -0.87
N SER A 45 -7.79 0.15 -1.83
CA SER A 45 -9.11 -0.50 -1.77
C SER A 45 -9.04 -1.83 -2.50
N ALA A 46 -9.65 -2.87 -1.96
CA ALA A 46 -9.70 -4.18 -2.56
C ALA A 46 -11.07 -4.82 -2.42
N GLU A 47 -11.44 -5.65 -3.38
CA GLU A 47 -12.67 -6.44 -3.33
C GLU A 47 -12.62 -7.42 -2.15
N LYS A 48 -11.47 -8.06 -1.95
CA LYS A 48 -11.21 -8.97 -0.86
C LYS A 48 -9.81 -8.72 -0.29
N ILE A 49 -9.73 -8.66 1.05
CA ILE A 49 -8.47 -8.62 1.79
C ILE A 49 -8.46 -9.82 2.73
N GLU A 50 -7.42 -10.60 2.68
CA GLU A 50 -7.22 -11.76 3.51
C GLU A 50 -5.92 -11.62 4.30
N HIS A 51 -6.03 -11.54 5.61
CA HIS A 51 -4.89 -11.56 6.51
C HIS A 51 -4.63 -12.99 6.98
N ASP A 52 -3.64 -13.64 6.39
CA ASP A 52 -3.14 -14.94 6.82
C ASP A 52 -2.26 -14.75 8.06
N LYS A 53 -2.80 -15.10 9.21
CA LYS A 53 -2.13 -14.96 10.52
C LYS A 53 -0.98 -15.94 10.68
N LYS A 54 -1.10 -17.13 10.09
CA LYS A 54 -0.09 -18.20 10.16
C LYS A 54 1.14 -17.83 9.35
N ASN A 55 0.95 -17.39 8.11
CA ASN A 55 2.04 -16.98 7.22
C ASN A 55 2.42 -15.51 7.39
N LYS A 56 1.67 -14.75 8.18
CA LYS A 56 1.86 -13.30 8.41
C LYS A 56 1.95 -12.51 7.10
N VAL A 57 0.96 -12.69 6.25
CA VAL A 57 0.83 -12.03 4.95
C VAL A 57 -0.57 -11.46 4.82
N ILE A 58 -0.66 -10.28 4.23
CA ILE A 58 -1.93 -9.69 3.84
C ILE A 58 -2.04 -9.76 2.32
N ASN A 59 -3.00 -10.54 1.84
CA ASN A 59 -3.31 -10.74 0.43
C ASN A 59 -4.48 -9.84 0.03
N TYR A 60 -4.37 -9.25 -1.15
CA TYR A 60 -5.40 -8.41 -1.75
C TYR A 60 -5.81 -8.98 -3.10
N LYS A 61 -7.12 -9.01 -3.34
CA LYS A 61 -7.69 -9.36 -4.63
C LYS A 61 -8.40 -8.15 -5.23
N ASN A 62 -8.13 -7.89 -6.50
CA ASN A 62 -8.67 -6.73 -7.22
C ASN A 62 -8.41 -5.42 -6.43
N ALA A 63 -7.15 -5.15 -6.15
CA ALA A 63 -6.75 -3.99 -5.39
C ALA A 63 -6.56 -2.75 -6.28
N LEU A 64 -7.04 -1.62 -5.81
CA LEU A 64 -6.95 -0.33 -6.47
C LEU A 64 -6.27 0.67 -5.55
N LEU A 65 -5.09 1.12 -5.94
CA LEU A 65 -4.39 2.20 -5.24
C LEU A 65 -5.00 3.54 -5.66
N LYS A 66 -5.50 4.29 -4.69
CA LYS A 66 -6.03 5.64 -4.86
C LYS A 66 -5.18 6.65 -4.13
N VAL A 67 -4.97 7.78 -4.76
CA VAL A 67 -4.30 8.95 -4.19
C VAL A 67 -5.22 10.15 -4.38
N TYR A 68 -5.59 10.84 -3.31
CA TYR A 68 -6.62 11.88 -3.30
C TYR A 68 -7.94 11.43 -3.95
N ASP A 69 -8.35 10.18 -3.66
CA ASP A 69 -9.53 9.52 -4.22
C ASP A 69 -9.46 9.22 -5.74
N VAL A 70 -8.36 9.58 -6.41
CA VAL A 70 -8.10 9.26 -7.82
C VAL A 70 -7.42 7.89 -7.92
N PRO A 71 -7.97 6.93 -8.70
CA PRO A 71 -7.31 5.65 -8.92
C PRO A 71 -6.06 5.84 -9.78
N VAL A 72 -4.91 5.42 -9.26
CA VAL A 72 -3.61 5.58 -9.92
C VAL A 72 -3.01 4.25 -10.38
N MET A 73 -3.37 3.14 -9.75
CA MET A 73 -2.84 1.83 -10.09
C MET A 73 -3.79 0.70 -9.69
N TYR A 74 -3.91 -0.30 -10.56
CA TYR A 74 -4.72 -1.50 -10.33
C TYR A 74 -3.83 -2.74 -10.22
N PHE A 75 -4.10 -3.57 -9.21
CA PHE A 75 -3.44 -4.84 -8.97
C PHE A 75 -4.47 -5.98 -8.91
N PRO A 76 -4.49 -6.90 -9.88
CA PRO A 76 -5.38 -8.08 -9.84
C PRO A 76 -5.14 -8.94 -8.59
N LYS A 77 -3.87 -9.11 -8.24
CA LYS A 77 -3.40 -9.76 -7.02
C LYS A 77 -2.23 -8.96 -6.47
N PHE A 78 -2.29 -8.67 -5.18
CA PHE A 78 -1.25 -7.93 -4.48
C PHE A 78 -1.08 -8.53 -3.10
N PHE A 79 0.12 -8.55 -2.59
CA PHE A 79 0.38 -8.96 -1.22
C PHE A 79 1.48 -8.11 -0.58
N HIS A 80 1.41 -7.98 0.71
CA HIS A 80 2.51 -7.43 1.50
C HIS A 80 2.63 -8.19 2.83
N PRO A 81 3.84 -8.24 3.41
CA PRO A 81 4.02 -8.86 4.70
C PRO A 81 3.27 -8.07 5.78
N ASP A 82 2.78 -8.80 6.79
CA ASP A 82 2.22 -8.18 7.99
C ASP A 82 3.24 -7.22 8.60
N PRO A 83 2.85 -6.02 9.06
CA PRO A 83 3.75 -5.03 9.66
C PRO A 83 4.53 -5.56 10.89
N THR A 84 4.08 -6.64 11.50
CA THR A 84 4.77 -7.29 12.64
C THR A 84 5.98 -8.12 12.23
N VAL A 85 6.11 -8.44 10.94
CA VAL A 85 7.24 -9.25 10.43
C VAL A 85 8.46 -8.37 10.20
N LYS A 86 9.54 -8.66 10.90
CA LYS A 86 10.77 -7.86 10.82
C LYS A 86 11.48 -7.95 9.47
N ARG A 87 11.36 -9.08 8.75
CA ARG A 87 12.09 -9.30 7.50
C ARG A 87 11.39 -10.30 6.59
N ARG A 88 10.75 -9.82 5.54
CA ARG A 88 10.13 -10.63 4.50
C ARG A 88 10.07 -9.85 3.18
N SER A 89 10.22 -10.54 2.07
CA SER A 89 10.03 -9.95 0.74
C SER A 89 8.58 -9.52 0.55
N GLY A 90 8.37 -8.36 -0.05
CA GLY A 90 7.06 -7.82 -0.35
C GLY A 90 7.07 -6.33 -0.61
N PHE A 91 5.93 -5.80 -1.03
CA PHE A 91 5.75 -4.38 -1.20
C PHE A 91 5.79 -3.65 0.14
N LEU A 92 6.51 -2.57 0.19
CA LEU A 92 6.51 -1.66 1.31
C LEU A 92 5.43 -0.57 1.11
N ILE A 93 5.19 0.17 2.16
CA ILE A 93 4.23 1.28 2.15
C ILE A 93 4.63 2.31 1.10
N PRO A 94 3.73 2.66 0.14
CA PRO A 94 4.02 3.68 -0.85
C PRO A 94 4.24 5.04 -0.19
N THR A 95 5.17 5.81 -0.72
CA THR A 95 5.47 7.16 -0.26
C THR A 95 5.18 8.15 -1.38
N ILE A 96 4.51 9.24 -1.04
CA ILE A 96 4.25 10.34 -1.96
C ILE A 96 5.09 11.53 -1.48
N LYS A 97 5.88 12.09 -2.37
CA LYS A 97 6.63 13.31 -2.12
C LYS A 97 6.04 14.45 -2.94
N ASN A 98 5.66 15.50 -2.24
CA ASN A 98 5.28 16.77 -2.81
C ASN A 98 6.43 17.73 -2.59
N SER A 99 6.96 18.31 -3.66
CA SER A 99 7.99 19.33 -3.57
C SER A 99 7.51 20.59 -4.28
N PRO A 100 7.63 21.77 -3.67
CA PRO A 100 7.27 23.03 -4.32
C PRO A 100 8.13 23.35 -5.55
N SER A 101 9.31 22.74 -5.64
CA SER A 101 10.32 23.01 -6.68
C SER A 101 10.57 21.84 -7.63
N SER A 102 9.91 20.69 -7.43
CA SER A 102 10.04 19.51 -8.27
C SER A 102 8.72 18.78 -8.42
N ASP A 103 8.62 17.97 -9.47
CA ASP A 103 7.41 17.18 -9.75
C ASP A 103 7.02 16.27 -8.59
N ASN A 104 5.72 16.19 -8.36
CA ASN A 104 5.16 15.24 -7.40
C ASN A 104 5.37 13.82 -7.92
N TYR A 105 5.90 12.94 -7.09
CA TYR A 105 6.08 11.55 -7.48
C TYR A 105 5.59 10.56 -6.42
N LEU A 106 5.07 9.46 -6.92
CA LEU A 106 4.68 8.29 -6.15
C LEU A 106 5.81 7.28 -6.20
N ASN A 107 6.28 6.87 -5.03
CA ASN A 107 7.31 5.85 -4.88
C ASN A 107 6.70 4.59 -4.26
N ILE A 108 6.77 3.47 -4.99
CA ILE A 108 6.30 2.16 -4.54
C ILE A 108 7.51 1.25 -4.39
N PRO A 109 8.03 1.05 -3.16
CA PRO A 109 9.18 0.21 -2.94
C PRO A 109 8.78 -1.27 -2.82
N TYR A 110 9.58 -2.15 -3.41
CA TYR A 110 9.52 -3.59 -3.19
C TYR A 110 10.80 -4.07 -2.50
N PHE A 111 10.65 -4.70 -1.37
CA PHE A 111 11.75 -5.24 -0.58
C PHE A 111 11.97 -6.73 -0.89
N PHE A 112 13.22 -7.10 -1.18
CA PHE A 112 13.65 -8.47 -1.34
C PHE A 112 14.53 -8.89 -0.17
N ALA A 113 14.07 -9.84 0.63
CA ALA A 113 14.88 -10.52 1.61
C ALA A 113 15.61 -11.70 0.94
N ILE A 114 16.84 -11.49 0.46
CA ILE A 114 17.61 -12.48 -0.32
C ILE A 114 18.22 -13.53 0.61
N ALA A 115 18.84 -13.10 1.69
CA ALA A 115 19.50 -13.97 2.68
C ALA A 115 19.47 -13.31 4.05
N GLY A 116 19.92 -14.01 5.09
CA GLY A 116 19.94 -13.50 6.46
C GLY A 116 20.68 -12.16 6.63
N ASN A 117 21.65 -11.87 5.80
CA ASN A 117 22.49 -10.67 5.80
C ASN A 117 22.48 -9.89 4.47
N LYS A 118 21.59 -10.24 3.52
CA LYS A 118 21.50 -9.59 2.21
C LYS A 118 20.06 -9.26 1.87
N ASP A 119 19.84 -8.03 1.44
CA ASP A 119 18.55 -7.55 0.93
C ASP A 119 18.75 -6.59 -0.23
N ALA A 120 17.67 -6.39 -0.99
CA ALA A 120 17.60 -5.40 -2.05
C ALA A 120 16.24 -4.72 -1.99
N THR A 121 16.19 -3.43 -2.30
CA THR A 121 14.93 -2.70 -2.43
C THR A 121 14.87 -2.10 -3.83
N PHE A 122 13.84 -2.47 -4.58
CA PHE A 122 13.51 -1.86 -5.85
C PHE A 122 12.51 -0.74 -5.64
N LEU A 123 12.78 0.40 -6.28
CA LEU A 123 11.95 1.59 -6.20
C LEU A 123 11.29 1.83 -7.55
N VAL A 124 9.97 1.74 -7.61
CA VAL A 124 9.20 2.17 -8.78
C VAL A 124 8.76 3.61 -8.53
N ASN A 125 9.38 4.54 -9.25
CA ASN A 125 9.05 5.95 -9.21
C ASN A 125 8.12 6.31 -10.37
N GLN A 126 6.94 6.85 -10.06
CA GLN A 126 5.99 7.35 -11.05
C GLN A 126 5.81 8.86 -10.85
N HIS A 127 6.02 9.64 -11.90
CA HIS A 127 5.68 11.06 -11.90
C HIS A 127 4.16 11.22 -11.94
N PHE A 128 3.61 11.81 -10.91
CA PHE A 128 2.17 11.93 -10.71
C PHE A 128 1.46 12.70 -11.83
N LEU A 129 2.11 13.72 -12.37
CA LEU A 129 1.59 14.50 -13.51
C LEU A 129 1.43 13.68 -14.80
N GLN A 130 2.30 12.71 -15.05
CA GLN A 130 2.16 11.84 -16.23
C GLN A 130 0.95 10.92 -16.11
N ILE A 131 0.65 10.42 -14.91
CA ILE A 131 -0.53 9.58 -14.66
C ILE A 131 -1.82 10.39 -14.86
N LEU A 132 -1.88 11.61 -14.34
CA LEU A 132 -3.04 12.48 -14.51
C LEU A 132 -3.27 12.87 -15.97
N ASN A 133 -2.20 13.17 -16.73
CA ASN A 133 -2.28 13.47 -18.15
C ASN A 133 -2.76 12.25 -18.96
N TYR A 134 -2.32 11.05 -18.60
CA TYR A 134 -2.77 9.82 -19.28
C TYR A 134 -4.27 9.56 -19.03
N LEU A 135 -4.76 9.82 -17.83
CA LEU A 135 -6.18 9.68 -17.49
C LEU A 135 -7.08 10.75 -18.14
N GLN A 136 -6.54 11.95 -18.40
CA GLN A 136 -7.29 13.01 -19.10
C GLN A 136 -7.39 12.76 -20.62
N VAL A 137 -6.44 12.06 -21.22
CA VAL A 137 -6.45 11.75 -22.67
C VAL A 137 -7.35 10.55 -22.99
N SER A 138 -7.79 9.78 -21.99
CA SER A 138 -8.64 8.59 -22.15
C SER A 138 -10.15 8.85 -21.99
N ASN A 139 -10.58 10.11 -21.93
CA ASN A 139 -12.00 10.50 -21.93
C ASN A 139 -12.42 11.08 -23.25
#